data_140e903b6c78fb3ce31050f9867193c7
#
_entry.id   140e903b6c78fb3ce31050f9867193c7
#
_cell.length_a   1.000
_cell.length_b   1.000
_cell.length_c   1.000
_cell.angle_alpha   90.00
_cell.angle_beta   90.00
_cell.angle_gamma   90.00
#
_symmetry.space_group_name_H-M   'P 1'
#
loop_
_entity.id
_entity.type
_entity.pdbx_description
1 polymer ?
#
loop_
_entity_poly.entity_id
_entity_poly.type
_entity_poly.pdbx_seq_one_letter_code
_entity_poly.pdbx_strand_id
1 'polypeptide(L)'
;VGDLVVVVLPGAVLPGGFAIAARKTYGRVSNGMICAEDELGLGEDHSGIIVLADYLGAEAAATLTPGDDALALLGLGEQVLELNITPDRGYCFSMRGIAREYWHSQGSPAGAFRDPGIVPTNPPANLDGYAVHLTDVAPIDGAPGCDRYVARIVRGVDPAAPSPAW
;
A
#
# COMPACT_ATOMS: atom_id res chain seq x y z
N VAL A 1 -22.21 -22.03 3.52
CA VAL A 1 -22.00 -23.03 2.46
C VAL A 1 -22.17 -22.33 1.12
N GLY A 2 -21.21 -22.53 0.21
CA GLY A 2 -21.18 -21.86 -1.09
C GLY A 2 -20.25 -20.65 -1.14
N ASP A 3 -19.67 -20.24 -0.01
CA ASP A 3 -18.73 -19.13 0.06
C ASP A 3 -17.34 -19.56 -0.45
N LEU A 4 -16.66 -18.67 -1.14
CA LEU A 4 -15.24 -18.84 -1.49
C LEU A 4 -14.38 -18.38 -0.31
N VAL A 5 -13.46 -19.22 0.09
CA VAL A 5 -12.55 -18.99 1.22
C VAL A 5 -11.11 -19.25 0.84
N VAL A 6 -10.18 -18.70 1.60
CA VAL A 6 -8.74 -18.93 1.38
C VAL A 6 -8.31 -20.22 2.07
N VAL A 7 -7.69 -21.12 1.31
CA VAL A 7 -7.20 -22.41 1.80
C VAL A 7 -5.72 -22.54 1.50
N VAL A 8 -4.91 -22.86 2.51
CA VAL A 8 -3.51 -23.25 2.34
C VAL A 8 -3.38 -24.77 2.33
N LEU A 9 -2.52 -25.27 1.45
CA LEU A 9 -2.30 -26.70 1.25
C LEU A 9 -1.03 -27.18 1.96
N PRO A 10 -0.90 -28.49 2.25
CA PRO A 10 0.33 -29.06 2.81
C PRO A 10 1.55 -28.72 1.97
N GLY A 11 2.64 -28.34 2.64
CA GLY A 11 3.88 -27.88 2.02
C GLY A 11 4.03 -26.34 1.98
N ALA A 12 2.95 -25.59 2.21
CA ALA A 12 3.05 -24.15 2.40
C ALA A 12 3.64 -23.81 3.77
N VAL A 13 4.28 -22.64 3.85
CA VAL A 13 4.79 -22.04 5.08
C VAL A 13 4.14 -20.67 5.23
N LEU A 14 3.40 -20.48 6.32
CA LEU A 14 2.75 -19.22 6.66
C LEU A 14 3.73 -18.22 7.31
N PRO A 15 3.37 -16.94 7.38
CA PRO A 15 4.09 -15.95 8.17
C PRO A 15 4.44 -16.48 9.58
N GLY A 16 5.63 -16.13 10.09
CA GLY A 16 6.12 -16.70 11.36
C GLY A 16 6.71 -18.11 11.26
N GLY A 17 6.79 -18.69 10.05
CA GLY A 17 7.44 -19.99 9.83
C GLY A 17 6.56 -21.20 10.12
N PHE A 18 5.24 -21.02 10.22
CA PHE A 18 4.30 -22.12 10.48
C PHE A 18 4.10 -22.99 9.22
N ALA A 19 4.65 -24.20 9.23
CA ALA A 19 4.55 -25.15 8.12
C ALA A 19 3.23 -25.92 8.15
N ILE A 20 2.52 -25.92 7.03
CA ILE A 20 1.27 -26.67 6.85
C ILE A 20 1.56 -28.11 6.46
N ALA A 21 0.99 -29.03 7.21
CA ALA A 21 1.07 -30.47 6.96
C ALA A 21 -0.33 -31.11 7.06
N ALA A 22 -0.49 -32.24 6.38
CA ALA A 22 -1.69 -33.06 6.54
C ALA A 22 -1.82 -33.51 8.00
N ARG A 23 -3.00 -33.33 8.60
CA ARG A 23 -3.28 -33.67 9.99
C ARG A 23 -4.52 -34.56 10.09
N LYS A 24 -4.48 -35.53 11.01
CA LYS A 24 -5.68 -36.29 11.36
C LYS A 24 -6.44 -35.53 12.45
N THR A 25 -7.66 -35.10 12.12
CA THR A 25 -8.55 -34.35 13.02
C THR A 25 -9.91 -35.05 13.05
N TYR A 26 -10.41 -35.34 14.21
CA TYR A 26 -11.69 -36.06 14.42
C TYR A 26 -11.81 -37.35 13.58
N GLY A 27 -10.72 -38.11 13.47
CA GLY A 27 -10.67 -39.37 12.73
C GLY A 27 -10.56 -39.27 11.20
N ARG A 28 -10.57 -38.06 10.64
CA ARG A 28 -10.40 -37.77 9.21
C ARG A 28 -9.07 -37.05 8.95
N VAL A 29 -8.53 -37.25 7.76
CA VAL A 29 -7.33 -36.52 7.33
C VAL A 29 -7.76 -35.16 6.75
N SER A 30 -7.24 -34.08 7.30
CA SER A 30 -7.34 -32.74 6.75
C SER A 30 -6.09 -32.45 5.90
N ASN A 31 -6.29 -32.18 4.63
CA ASN A 31 -5.23 -31.86 3.65
C ASN A 31 -5.16 -30.37 3.34
N GLY A 32 -5.37 -29.51 4.33
CA GLY A 32 -5.30 -28.08 4.20
C GLY A 32 -5.89 -27.38 5.41
N MET A 33 -5.77 -26.07 5.44
CA MET A 33 -6.31 -25.20 6.48
C MET A 33 -6.99 -24.00 5.82
N ILE A 34 -8.19 -23.66 6.29
CA ILE A 34 -8.85 -22.41 5.93
C ILE A 34 -8.20 -21.31 6.78
N CYS A 35 -7.84 -20.19 6.16
CA CYS A 35 -7.07 -19.13 6.80
C CYS A 35 -7.93 -18.00 7.35
N ALA A 36 -7.50 -17.45 8.48
CA ALA A 36 -7.85 -16.14 9.01
C ALA A 36 -6.88 -15.07 8.47
N GLU A 37 -7.20 -13.79 8.69
CA GLU A 37 -6.38 -12.66 8.21
C GLU A 37 -4.99 -12.62 8.86
N ASP A 38 -4.90 -12.83 10.16
CA ASP A 38 -3.66 -12.82 10.92
C ASP A 38 -2.68 -13.94 10.49
N GLU A 39 -3.21 -15.08 10.07
CA GLU A 39 -2.40 -16.20 9.58
C GLU A 39 -1.69 -15.90 8.26
N LEU A 40 -2.23 -14.95 7.48
CA LEU A 40 -1.65 -14.47 6.22
C LEU A 40 -0.92 -13.13 6.37
N GLY A 41 -0.92 -12.53 7.56
CA GLY A 41 -0.30 -11.23 7.80
C GLY A 41 -1.08 -10.05 7.20
N LEU A 42 -2.37 -10.22 6.93
CA LEU A 42 -3.26 -9.20 6.38
C LEU A 42 -3.89 -8.31 7.45
N GLY A 43 -3.88 -8.75 8.70
CA GLY A 43 -4.48 -8.04 9.82
C GLY A 43 -4.17 -8.72 11.15
N GLU A 44 -4.85 -8.29 12.21
CA GLU A 44 -4.72 -8.87 13.56
C GLU A 44 -5.97 -9.69 13.96
N ASP A 45 -6.97 -9.79 13.08
CA ASP A 45 -8.22 -10.49 13.38
C ASP A 45 -8.06 -12.00 13.22
N HIS A 46 -8.23 -12.72 14.36
CA HIS A 46 -8.25 -14.18 14.45
C HIS A 46 -9.64 -14.73 14.73
N SER A 47 -10.68 -13.90 14.73
CA SER A 47 -12.03 -14.30 15.14
C SER A 47 -12.79 -15.11 14.09
N GLY A 48 -12.30 -15.15 12.84
CA GLY A 48 -12.99 -15.77 11.73
C GLY A 48 -12.08 -16.34 10.65
N ILE A 49 -12.67 -16.66 9.53
CA ILE A 49 -11.98 -17.09 8.31
C ILE A 49 -12.17 -16.01 7.23
N ILE A 50 -11.26 -15.93 6.27
CA ILE A 50 -11.42 -15.02 5.15
C ILE A 50 -12.50 -15.55 4.21
N VAL A 51 -13.63 -14.86 4.16
CA VAL A 51 -14.68 -15.05 3.15
C VAL A 51 -14.45 -14.02 2.06
N LEU A 52 -14.14 -14.47 0.84
CA LEU A 52 -13.69 -13.58 -0.24
C LEU A 52 -14.75 -12.54 -0.66
N ALA A 53 -16.04 -12.87 -0.51
CA ALA A 53 -17.11 -11.92 -0.80
C ALA A 53 -17.16 -10.75 0.20
N ASP A 54 -16.82 -11.01 1.47
CA ASP A 54 -16.76 -9.98 2.51
C ASP A 54 -15.48 -9.15 2.37
N TYR A 55 -14.37 -9.79 2.01
CA TYR A 55 -13.05 -9.17 1.93
C TYR A 55 -12.86 -8.33 0.66
N LEU A 56 -13.21 -8.86 -0.52
CA LEU A 56 -13.05 -8.21 -1.83
C LEU A 56 -14.31 -7.50 -2.33
N GLY A 57 -15.45 -7.74 -1.68
CA GLY A 57 -16.78 -7.35 -2.15
C GLY A 57 -17.43 -8.41 -3.05
N ALA A 58 -18.77 -8.46 -3.00
CA ALA A 58 -19.55 -9.49 -3.68
C ALA A 58 -19.38 -9.49 -5.20
N GLU A 59 -19.21 -8.32 -5.81
CA GLU A 59 -19.03 -8.19 -7.27
C GLU A 59 -17.69 -8.81 -7.72
N ALA A 60 -16.59 -8.49 -7.03
CA ALA A 60 -15.28 -9.06 -7.31
C ALA A 60 -15.28 -10.58 -7.07
N ALA A 61 -15.83 -11.04 -5.94
CA ALA A 61 -15.90 -12.44 -5.59
C ALA A 61 -16.73 -13.28 -6.59
N ALA A 62 -17.74 -12.69 -7.22
CA ALA A 62 -18.57 -13.38 -8.22
C ALA A 62 -17.80 -13.77 -9.50
N THR A 63 -16.64 -13.17 -9.74
CA THR A 63 -15.78 -13.49 -10.89
C THR A 63 -14.79 -14.62 -10.62
N LEU A 64 -14.66 -15.03 -9.37
CA LEU A 64 -13.67 -16.02 -8.92
C LEU A 64 -14.19 -17.45 -9.03
N THR A 65 -13.25 -18.35 -9.18
CA THR A 65 -13.53 -19.79 -9.23
C THR A 65 -12.70 -20.57 -8.20
N PRO A 66 -13.21 -21.70 -7.67
CA PRO A 66 -12.41 -22.56 -6.81
C PRO A 66 -11.13 -23.02 -7.52
N GLY A 67 -9.97 -22.77 -6.89
CA GLY A 67 -8.65 -23.08 -7.43
C GLY A 67 -7.87 -21.86 -7.94
N ASP A 68 -8.47 -20.68 -7.92
CA ASP A 68 -7.75 -19.43 -8.21
C ASP A 68 -6.66 -19.18 -7.17
N ASP A 69 -5.57 -18.52 -7.59
CA ASP A 69 -4.43 -18.22 -6.73
C ASP A 69 -4.75 -17.09 -5.75
N ALA A 70 -4.96 -17.45 -4.50
CA ALA A 70 -5.26 -16.51 -3.44
C ALA A 70 -4.10 -15.52 -3.15
N LEU A 71 -2.84 -15.88 -3.40
CA LEU A 71 -1.71 -14.96 -3.21
C LEU A 71 -1.81 -13.76 -4.15
N ALA A 72 -2.14 -14.02 -5.41
CA ALA A 72 -2.34 -12.97 -6.40
C ALA A 72 -3.58 -12.12 -6.09
N LEU A 73 -4.69 -12.76 -5.70
CA LEU A 73 -5.95 -12.10 -5.37
C LEU A 73 -5.82 -11.14 -4.17
N LEU A 74 -5.05 -11.54 -3.16
CA LEU A 74 -4.85 -10.78 -1.92
C LEU A 74 -3.62 -9.86 -1.96
N GLY A 75 -2.92 -9.78 -3.09
CA GLY A 75 -1.70 -8.97 -3.22
C GLY A 75 -0.51 -9.46 -2.38
N LEU A 76 -0.52 -10.70 -1.93
CA LEU A 76 0.51 -11.24 -1.02
C LEU A 76 1.85 -11.56 -1.71
N GLY A 77 1.93 -11.42 -3.03
CA GLY A 77 3.16 -11.58 -3.82
C GLY A 77 4.02 -10.32 -3.89
N GLU A 78 3.58 -9.21 -3.34
CA GLU A 78 4.34 -7.96 -3.37
C GLU A 78 5.57 -8.00 -2.46
N GLN A 79 6.66 -7.39 -2.92
CA GLN A 79 7.87 -7.24 -2.13
C GLN A 79 7.88 -5.86 -1.48
N VAL A 80 7.97 -5.82 -0.15
CA VAL A 80 8.12 -4.60 0.63
C VAL A 80 9.60 -4.42 0.97
N LEU A 81 10.15 -3.25 0.62
CA LEU A 81 11.51 -2.87 0.99
C LEU A 81 11.46 -1.84 2.11
N GLU A 82 12.03 -2.19 3.23
CA GLU A 82 12.29 -1.23 4.31
C GLU A 82 13.61 -0.50 4.05
N LEU A 83 13.55 0.84 3.97
CA LEU A 83 14.71 1.68 3.69
C LEU A 83 15.04 2.54 4.90
N ASN A 84 16.25 2.39 5.40
CA ASN A 84 16.77 3.25 6.45
C ASN A 84 17.43 4.50 5.82
N ILE A 85 16.84 5.66 6.09
CA ILE A 85 17.27 6.93 5.53
C ILE A 85 18.18 7.65 6.51
N THR A 86 19.39 7.98 6.08
CA THR A 86 20.34 8.77 6.87
C THR A 86 19.92 10.25 6.97
N PRO A 87 20.28 10.97 8.05
CA PRO A 87 19.83 12.35 8.29
C PRO A 87 20.18 13.35 7.17
N ASP A 88 21.27 13.11 6.42
CA ASP A 88 21.72 13.95 5.32
C ASP A 88 20.92 13.74 4.03
N ARG A 89 20.05 12.72 3.97
CA ARG A 89 19.27 12.34 2.79
C ARG A 89 17.76 12.45 2.99
N GLY A 90 17.32 13.50 3.68
CA GLY A 90 15.90 13.74 3.97
C GLY A 90 14.98 13.73 2.75
N TYR A 91 15.47 14.07 1.55
CA TYR A 91 14.71 13.98 0.30
C TYR A 91 14.29 12.52 -0.06
N CYS A 92 14.98 11.52 0.50
CA CYS A 92 14.66 10.11 0.32
C CYS A 92 13.40 9.64 1.10
N PHE A 93 12.82 10.49 1.97
CA PHE A 93 11.48 10.26 2.53
C PHE A 93 10.37 10.51 1.50
N SER A 94 10.67 10.30 0.22
CA SER A 94 9.71 10.38 -0.88
C SER A 94 10.04 9.38 -1.97
N MET A 95 9.02 8.90 -2.67
CA MET A 95 9.20 8.03 -3.84
C MET A 95 10.09 8.66 -4.90
N ARG A 96 9.98 9.98 -5.09
CA ARG A 96 10.85 10.76 -6.00
C ARG A 96 12.32 10.68 -5.60
N GLY A 97 12.62 10.83 -4.31
CA GLY A 97 13.98 10.78 -3.79
C GLY A 97 14.58 9.39 -3.91
N ILE A 98 13.82 8.35 -3.55
CA ILE A 98 14.24 6.95 -3.69
C ILE A 98 14.49 6.59 -5.16
N ALA A 99 13.59 6.98 -6.06
CA ALA A 99 13.77 6.73 -7.48
C ALA A 99 15.05 7.41 -8.03
N ARG A 100 15.38 8.60 -7.55
CA ARG A 100 16.63 9.30 -7.89
C ARG A 100 17.85 8.55 -7.37
N GLU A 101 17.85 8.10 -6.12
CA GLU A 101 18.95 7.32 -5.55
C GLU A 101 19.15 5.99 -6.27
N TYR A 102 18.05 5.30 -6.59
CA TYR A 102 18.11 4.10 -7.40
C TYR A 102 18.73 4.37 -8.77
N TRP A 103 18.33 5.44 -9.45
CA TRP A 103 18.93 5.86 -10.72
C TRP A 103 20.44 6.15 -10.59
N HIS A 104 20.85 6.85 -9.52
CA HIS A 104 22.27 7.08 -9.23
C HIS A 104 23.03 5.78 -9.02
N SER A 105 22.46 4.83 -8.29
CA SER A 105 23.08 3.52 -8.04
C SER A 105 23.31 2.71 -9.32
N GLN A 106 22.53 2.97 -10.37
CA GLN A 106 22.69 2.36 -11.69
C GLN A 106 23.68 3.08 -12.60
N GLY A 107 24.45 4.05 -12.09
CA GLY A 107 25.40 4.84 -12.88
C GLY A 107 24.76 5.96 -13.70
N SER A 108 23.56 6.41 -13.31
CA SER A 108 22.86 7.55 -13.92
C SER A 108 22.63 7.44 -15.43
N PRO A 109 22.09 6.33 -15.95
CA PRO A 109 21.92 6.17 -17.38
C PRO A 109 20.99 7.25 -17.95
N ALA A 110 21.39 7.85 -19.09
CA ALA A 110 20.65 8.93 -19.71
C ALA A 110 19.22 8.51 -20.07
N GLY A 111 18.23 9.36 -19.71
CA GLY A 111 16.81 9.13 -20.01
C GLY A 111 16.11 8.09 -19.15
N ALA A 112 16.81 7.38 -18.26
CA ALA A 112 16.18 6.37 -17.40
C ALA A 112 15.41 6.95 -16.22
N PHE A 113 15.73 8.17 -15.78
CA PHE A 113 15.00 8.87 -14.74
C PHE A 113 14.13 9.97 -15.31
N ARG A 114 12.81 9.83 -15.15
CA ARG A 114 11.85 10.88 -15.46
C ARG A 114 11.39 11.54 -14.17
N ASP A 115 11.93 12.73 -13.89
CA ASP A 115 11.61 13.47 -12.66
C ASP A 115 10.19 14.07 -12.72
N PRO A 116 9.23 13.60 -11.93
CA PRO A 116 7.87 14.12 -11.92
C PRO A 116 7.78 15.55 -11.36
N GLY A 117 8.81 16.01 -10.64
CA GLY A 117 8.84 17.35 -10.07
C GLY A 117 9.21 18.44 -11.07
N ILE A 118 9.65 18.10 -12.28
CA ILE A 118 9.97 19.06 -13.34
C ILE A 118 8.72 19.45 -14.14
N VAL A 119 7.68 18.60 -14.13
CA VAL A 119 6.43 18.90 -14.84
C VAL A 119 5.59 19.83 -13.97
N PRO A 120 5.18 21.01 -14.44
CA PRO A 120 4.28 21.90 -13.72
C PRO A 120 2.88 21.23 -13.67
N THR A 121 2.58 20.55 -12.57
CA THR A 121 1.32 19.84 -12.38
C THR A 121 0.31 20.64 -11.55
N ASN A 122 0.64 21.90 -11.20
CA ASN A 122 -0.27 22.69 -10.40
C ASN A 122 -1.42 23.18 -11.28
N PRO A 123 -2.65 22.80 -11.00
CA PRO A 123 -3.80 23.41 -11.63
C PRO A 123 -3.78 24.92 -11.34
N PRO A 124 -4.29 25.75 -12.24
CA PRO A 124 -4.42 27.16 -11.99
C PRO A 124 -5.25 27.41 -10.73
N ALA A 125 -4.93 28.45 -9.98
CA ALA A 125 -5.73 28.85 -8.83
C ALA A 125 -7.15 29.19 -9.31
N ASN A 126 -8.17 28.62 -8.67
CA ASN A 126 -9.56 28.92 -8.97
C ASN A 126 -10.12 30.10 -8.12
N LEU A 127 -9.30 30.65 -7.24
CA LEU A 127 -9.60 31.78 -6.37
C LEU A 127 -10.73 31.57 -5.33
N ASP A 128 -11.30 30.38 -5.23
CA ASP A 128 -12.40 30.02 -4.31
C ASP A 128 -11.89 29.45 -2.98
N GLY A 129 -10.72 29.84 -2.53
CA GLY A 129 -10.07 29.34 -1.33
C GLY A 129 -9.86 30.41 -0.26
N TYR A 130 -9.23 30.03 0.83
CA TYR A 130 -8.72 30.97 1.80
C TYR A 130 -7.57 31.78 1.20
N ALA A 131 -7.54 33.07 1.51
CA ALA A 131 -6.40 33.90 1.14
C ALA A 131 -5.13 33.38 1.83
N VAL A 132 -4.08 33.19 1.05
CA VAL A 132 -2.75 32.83 1.55
C VAL A 132 -1.85 34.04 1.39
N HIS A 133 -1.33 34.51 2.51
CA HIS A 133 -0.37 35.62 2.54
C HIS A 133 0.99 35.09 2.97
N LEU A 134 1.99 35.25 2.11
CA LEU A 134 3.38 34.92 2.43
C LEU A 134 4.01 36.16 3.08
N THR A 135 4.29 36.06 4.38
CA THR A 135 4.95 37.11 5.15
C THR A 135 6.27 36.54 5.66
N ASP A 136 7.38 36.91 5.05
CA ASP A 136 8.70 36.50 5.48
C ASP A 136 9.40 37.66 6.14
N VAL A 137 9.57 37.56 7.46
CA VAL A 137 10.24 38.57 8.28
C VAL A 137 11.76 38.30 8.45
N ALA A 138 12.22 37.15 7.99
CA ALA A 138 13.61 36.71 8.12
C ALA A 138 14.08 35.96 6.86
N PRO A 139 14.21 36.67 5.71
CA PRO A 139 14.65 36.03 4.46
C PRO A 139 16.05 35.43 4.62
N ILE A 140 16.29 34.29 3.96
CA ILE A 140 17.57 33.61 3.93
C ILE A 140 18.38 34.18 2.77
N ASP A 141 19.51 34.79 3.08
CA ASP A 141 20.38 35.47 2.06
C ASP A 141 19.59 36.43 1.14
N GLY A 142 18.59 37.10 1.68
CA GLY A 142 17.75 38.05 0.93
C GLY A 142 16.65 37.40 0.07
N ALA A 143 16.55 36.08 0.06
CA ALA A 143 15.49 35.37 -0.63
C ALA A 143 14.41 34.91 0.36
N PRO A 144 13.09 34.95 0.01
CA PRO A 144 12.04 34.42 0.83
C PRO A 144 12.26 32.93 1.13
N GLY A 145 12.09 32.52 2.39
CA GLY A 145 12.19 31.10 2.79
C GLY A 145 11.09 30.22 2.18
N CYS A 146 9.93 30.85 1.84
CA CYS A 146 8.87 30.21 1.07
C CYS A 146 8.42 31.18 -0.03
N ASP A 147 8.73 30.89 -1.26
CA ASP A 147 8.33 31.67 -2.44
C ASP A 147 7.09 31.07 -3.14
N ARG A 148 6.67 29.88 -2.74
CA ARG A 148 5.54 29.19 -3.33
C ARG A 148 4.76 28.36 -2.31
N TYR A 149 3.49 28.63 -2.16
CA TYR A 149 2.59 27.89 -1.31
C TYR A 149 1.29 27.57 -2.06
N VAL A 150 0.81 26.34 -1.98
CA VAL A 150 -0.44 25.90 -2.60
C VAL A 150 -1.37 25.38 -1.51
N ALA A 151 -2.52 26.04 -1.34
CA ALA A 151 -3.59 25.57 -0.48
C ALA A 151 -4.72 24.99 -1.33
N ARG A 152 -5.28 23.86 -0.88
CA ARG A 152 -6.45 23.24 -1.52
C ARG A 152 -7.49 22.93 -0.47
N ILE A 153 -8.75 23.19 -0.80
CA ILE A 153 -9.89 22.84 0.05
C ILE A 153 -10.55 21.61 -0.56
N VAL A 154 -10.63 20.56 0.22
CA VAL A 154 -11.39 19.35 -0.13
C VAL A 154 -12.70 19.40 0.65
N ARG A 155 -13.84 19.27 -0.05
CA ARG A 155 -15.17 19.31 0.54
C ARG A 155 -15.88 17.97 0.36
N GLY A 156 -16.88 17.70 1.20
CA GLY A 156 -17.67 16.47 1.15
C GLY A 156 -16.89 15.24 1.64
N VAL A 157 -15.89 15.45 2.48
CA VAL A 157 -15.15 14.35 3.12
C VAL A 157 -15.99 13.77 4.24
N ASP A 158 -16.18 12.45 4.22
CA ASP A 158 -16.68 11.71 5.36
C ASP A 158 -15.50 11.18 6.18
N PRO A 159 -15.22 11.76 7.38
CA PRO A 159 -14.08 11.32 8.19
C PRO A 159 -14.28 9.93 8.84
N ALA A 160 -15.51 9.42 8.81
CA ALA A 160 -15.84 8.09 9.32
C ALA A 160 -15.83 7.00 8.24
N ALA A 161 -15.63 7.37 6.98
CA ALA A 161 -15.53 6.40 5.91
C ALA A 161 -14.34 5.46 6.14
N PRO A 162 -14.51 4.15 6.01
CA PRO A 162 -13.40 3.22 6.11
C PRO A 162 -12.38 3.45 4.98
N SER A 163 -11.13 3.12 5.21
CA SER A 163 -10.13 3.12 4.14
C SER A 163 -10.53 2.12 3.06
N PRO A 164 -10.32 2.46 1.77
CA PRO A 164 -10.53 1.48 0.71
C PRO A 164 -9.63 0.26 0.88
N ALA A 165 -10.14 -0.91 0.53
CA ALA A 165 -9.37 -2.16 0.54
C ALA A 165 -8.49 -2.26 -0.74
N TRP A 166 -7.41 -1.45 -0.82
CA TRP A 166 -6.41 -1.52 -1.92
C TRP A 166 -5.02 -1.18 -1.45
#